data_961a40bd3fcc2b3d2dc2ad2b0b8c7afa
#
_entry.id   961a40bd3fcc2b3d2dc2ad2b0b8c7afa
#
_cell.length_a   1.000
_cell.length_b   1.000
_cell.length_c   1.000
_cell.angle_alpha   90.00
_cell.angle_beta   90.00
_cell.angle_gamma   90.00
#
_symmetry.space_group_name_H-M   'P 1'
#
loop_
_entity.id
_entity.type
_entity.pdbx_description
1 polymer ?
#
loop_
_entity_poly.entity_id
_entity_poly.type
_entity_poly.pdbx_seq_one_letter_code
_entity_poly.pdbx_strand_id
1 'polypeptide(L)'
;MAKASVAATIEFEAIDRLEQKLKQLVSVLDKTRGDLARAKDDNGRLRAELDAARARIADGEGAGAELTALKSEREQIRGRVEDMLRQLDALSL
;
A
#
# COMPACT_ATOMS: atom_id res chain seq x y z
N MET A 1 -24.93 -58.82 26.81
CA MET A 1 -25.44 -58.06 25.65
C MET A 1 -25.54 -56.57 25.93
N ALA A 2 -25.94 -56.14 27.10
CA ALA A 2 -26.00 -54.69 27.42
C ALA A 2 -24.66 -53.99 27.33
N LYS A 3 -23.55 -54.62 27.69
CA LYS A 3 -22.20 -54.05 27.60
C LYS A 3 -21.75 -53.83 26.16
N ALA A 4 -22.07 -54.72 25.25
CA ALA A 4 -21.73 -54.58 23.81
C ALA A 4 -22.52 -53.45 23.17
N SER A 5 -23.81 -53.28 23.51
CA SER A 5 -24.63 -52.16 23.01
C SER A 5 -24.14 -50.82 23.53
N VAL A 6 -23.74 -50.72 24.80
CA VAL A 6 -23.21 -49.51 25.40
C VAL A 6 -21.87 -49.17 24.79
N ALA A 7 -20.97 -50.16 24.59
CA ALA A 7 -19.68 -49.94 23.93
C ALA A 7 -19.86 -49.48 22.49
N ALA A 8 -20.77 -50.07 21.71
CA ALA A 8 -21.08 -49.65 20.36
C ALA A 8 -21.63 -48.22 20.33
N THR A 9 -22.49 -47.84 21.27
CA THR A 9 -23.04 -46.51 21.38
C THR A 9 -21.94 -45.49 21.67
N ILE A 10 -20.99 -45.80 22.57
CA ILE A 10 -19.84 -44.93 22.87
C ILE A 10 -18.94 -44.75 21.64
N GLU A 11 -18.71 -45.84 20.90
CA GLU A 11 -17.92 -45.78 19.67
C GLU A 11 -18.60 -44.91 18.60
N PHE A 12 -19.90 -45.00 18.40
CA PHE A 12 -20.65 -44.15 17.48
C PHE A 12 -20.62 -42.69 17.93
N GLU A 13 -20.74 -42.40 19.21
CA GLU A 13 -20.61 -41.04 19.73
C GLU A 13 -19.22 -40.48 19.50
N ALA A 14 -18.17 -41.30 19.71
CA ALA A 14 -16.80 -40.89 19.44
C ALA A 14 -16.58 -40.61 17.97
N ILE A 15 -17.12 -41.44 17.07
CA ILE A 15 -17.04 -41.25 15.62
C ILE A 15 -17.78 -39.96 15.21
N ASP A 16 -18.97 -39.72 15.75
CA ASP A 16 -19.75 -38.52 15.48
C ASP A 16 -19.01 -37.28 15.92
N ARG A 17 -18.36 -37.30 17.09
CA ARG A 17 -17.52 -36.17 17.56
C ARG A 17 -16.34 -35.93 16.63
N LEU A 18 -15.67 -36.98 16.22
CA LEU A 18 -14.56 -36.88 15.27
C LEU A 18 -15.01 -36.29 13.94
N GLU A 19 -16.16 -36.76 13.45
CA GLU A 19 -16.73 -36.25 12.20
C GLU A 19 -17.07 -34.76 12.31
N GLN A 20 -17.68 -34.33 13.41
CA GLN A 20 -18.00 -32.92 13.66
C GLN A 20 -16.75 -32.07 13.75
N LYS A 21 -15.73 -32.54 14.46
CA LYS A 21 -14.44 -31.85 14.54
C LYS A 21 -13.75 -31.76 13.20
N LEU A 22 -13.81 -32.82 12.41
CA LEU A 22 -13.26 -32.82 11.07
C LEU A 22 -13.96 -31.79 10.17
N LYS A 23 -15.28 -31.72 10.23
CA LYS A 23 -16.07 -30.71 9.51
C LYS A 23 -15.69 -29.30 9.95
N GLN A 24 -15.51 -29.07 11.24
CA GLN A 24 -15.06 -27.80 11.78
C GLN A 24 -13.65 -27.43 11.28
N LEU A 25 -12.74 -28.39 11.27
CA LEU A 25 -11.38 -28.18 10.75
C LEU A 25 -11.38 -27.83 9.26
N VAL A 26 -12.19 -28.54 8.47
CA VAL A 26 -12.33 -28.24 7.04
C VAL A 26 -12.90 -26.84 6.84
N SER A 27 -13.90 -26.46 7.63
CA SER A 27 -14.49 -25.13 7.58
C SER A 27 -13.47 -24.03 7.93
N VAL A 28 -12.70 -24.24 9.00
CA VAL A 28 -11.62 -23.32 9.40
C VAL A 28 -10.54 -23.22 8.33
N LEU A 29 -10.17 -24.37 7.74
CA LEU A 29 -9.18 -24.41 6.67
C LEU A 29 -9.65 -23.61 5.44
N ASP A 30 -10.89 -23.79 5.02
CA ASP A 30 -11.46 -23.07 3.89
C ASP A 30 -11.52 -21.57 4.15
N LYS A 31 -11.92 -21.19 5.36
CA LYS A 31 -11.93 -19.79 5.77
C LYS A 31 -10.53 -19.20 5.77
N THR A 32 -9.56 -19.92 6.31
CA THR A 32 -8.15 -19.47 6.36
C THR A 32 -7.56 -19.33 4.97
N ARG A 33 -7.87 -20.24 4.06
CA ARG A 33 -7.46 -20.15 2.66
C ARG A 33 -8.08 -18.94 1.97
N GLY A 34 -9.34 -18.66 2.22
CA GLY A 34 -10.02 -17.48 1.71
C GLY A 34 -9.42 -16.19 2.25
N ASP A 35 -9.13 -16.15 3.54
CA ASP A 35 -8.47 -15.00 4.18
C ASP A 35 -7.06 -14.78 3.62
N LEU A 36 -6.32 -15.87 3.38
CA LEU A 36 -4.98 -15.80 2.77
C LEU A 36 -5.06 -15.25 1.34
N ALA A 37 -6.00 -15.71 0.55
CA ALA A 37 -6.18 -15.22 -0.82
C ALA A 37 -6.49 -13.73 -0.84
N ARG A 38 -7.39 -13.27 0.05
CA ARG A 38 -7.71 -11.84 0.19
C ARG A 38 -6.51 -11.03 0.65
N ALA A 39 -5.75 -11.54 1.63
CA ALA A 39 -4.55 -10.87 2.11
C ALA A 39 -3.50 -10.73 1.01
N LYS A 40 -3.33 -11.74 0.16
CA LYS A 40 -2.43 -11.68 -0.99
C LYS A 40 -2.89 -10.64 -2.02
N ASP A 41 -4.19 -10.58 -2.31
CA ASP A 41 -4.74 -9.59 -3.23
C ASP A 41 -4.59 -8.18 -2.67
N ASP A 42 -4.88 -7.99 -1.38
CA ASP A 42 -4.70 -6.71 -0.70
C ASP A 42 -3.24 -6.27 -0.70
N ASN A 43 -2.31 -7.20 -0.45
CA ASN A 43 -0.88 -6.92 -0.52
C ASN A 43 -0.44 -6.47 -1.91
N GLY A 44 -0.92 -7.14 -2.95
CA GLY A 44 -0.63 -6.78 -4.34
C GLY A 44 -1.13 -5.37 -4.66
N ARG A 45 -2.37 -5.07 -4.27
CA ARG A 45 -2.96 -3.75 -4.47
C ARG A 45 -2.21 -2.67 -3.69
N LEU A 46 -1.91 -2.91 -2.42
CA LEU A 46 -1.19 -1.94 -1.59
C LEU A 46 0.22 -1.68 -2.09
N ARG A 47 0.92 -2.69 -2.59
CA ARG A 47 2.23 -2.51 -3.24
C ARG A 47 2.14 -1.64 -4.48
N ALA A 48 1.14 -1.87 -5.31
CA ALA A 48 0.91 -1.06 -6.51
C ALA A 48 0.58 0.39 -6.15
N GLU A 49 -0.28 0.61 -5.15
CA GLU A 49 -0.60 1.95 -4.64
C GLU A 49 0.63 2.66 -4.05
N LEU A 50 1.46 1.91 -3.32
CA LEU A 50 2.69 2.44 -2.75
C LEU A 50 3.67 2.86 -3.85
N ASP A 51 3.87 2.02 -4.86
CA ASP A 51 4.76 2.34 -5.99
C ASP A 51 4.26 3.55 -6.78
N ALA A 52 2.95 3.65 -7.00
CA ALA A 52 2.35 4.80 -7.65
C ALA A 52 2.52 6.09 -6.81
N ALA A 53 2.36 5.99 -5.48
CA ALA A 53 2.57 7.12 -4.59
C ALA A 53 4.03 7.57 -4.57
N ARG A 54 4.96 6.64 -4.56
CA ARG A 54 6.41 6.94 -4.63
C ARG A 54 6.78 7.62 -5.94
N ALA A 55 6.22 7.16 -7.06
CA ALA A 55 6.43 7.80 -8.36
C ALA A 55 5.91 9.24 -8.37
N ARG A 56 4.74 9.50 -7.80
CA ARG A 56 4.18 10.86 -7.69
C ARG A 56 5.03 11.77 -6.80
N ILE A 57 5.57 11.24 -5.72
CA ILE A 57 6.47 11.98 -4.83
C ILE A 57 7.74 12.36 -5.58
N ALA A 58 8.34 11.43 -6.31
CA ALA A 58 9.53 11.69 -7.12
C ALA A 58 9.27 12.75 -8.20
N ASP A 59 8.12 12.67 -8.89
CA ASP A 59 7.71 13.68 -9.89
C ASP A 59 7.50 15.05 -9.24
N GLY A 60 6.87 15.09 -8.06
CA GLY A 60 6.68 16.32 -7.30
C GLY A 60 7.98 16.95 -6.85
N GLU A 61 8.96 16.16 -6.43
CA GLU A 61 10.30 16.64 -6.08
C GLU A 61 11.04 17.23 -7.29
N GLY A 62 10.93 16.56 -8.45
CA GLY A 62 11.49 17.05 -9.70
C GLY A 62 10.88 18.38 -10.12
N ALA A 63 9.56 18.51 -10.07
CA ALA A 63 8.85 19.75 -10.36
C ALA A 63 9.22 20.86 -9.38
N GLY A 64 9.38 20.54 -8.10
CA GLY A 64 9.83 21.50 -7.09
C GLY A 64 11.24 22.01 -7.34
N ALA A 65 12.16 21.15 -7.77
CA ALA A 65 13.52 21.53 -8.13
C ALA A 65 13.55 22.45 -9.35
N GLU A 66 12.77 22.13 -10.39
CA GLU A 66 12.61 22.99 -11.58
C GLU A 66 12.05 24.36 -11.21
N LEU A 67 11.03 24.40 -10.36
CA LEU A 67 10.44 25.66 -9.91
C LEU A 67 11.47 26.53 -9.17
N THR A 68 12.27 25.94 -8.31
CA THR A 68 13.33 26.63 -7.58
C THR A 68 14.40 27.18 -8.56
N ALA A 69 14.80 26.39 -9.56
CA ALA A 69 15.75 26.82 -10.57
C ALA A 69 15.20 27.99 -11.40
N LEU A 70 13.95 27.92 -11.82
CA LEU A 70 13.30 28.99 -12.58
C LEU A 70 13.16 30.28 -11.77
N LYS A 71 12.85 30.19 -10.48
CA LYS A 71 12.81 31.35 -9.59
C LYS A 71 14.18 32.00 -9.45
N SER A 72 15.23 31.18 -9.32
CA SER A 72 16.60 31.67 -9.24
C SER A 72 17.02 32.39 -10.55
N GLU A 73 16.70 31.79 -11.69
CA GLU A 73 16.97 32.44 -13.01
C GLU A 73 16.21 33.75 -13.14
N ARG A 74 14.96 33.80 -12.73
CA ARG A 74 14.16 35.02 -12.75
C ARG A 74 14.80 36.14 -11.93
N GLU A 75 15.31 35.83 -10.76
CA GLU A 75 15.98 36.81 -9.89
C GLU A 75 17.29 37.30 -10.50
N GLN A 76 18.04 36.42 -11.17
CA GLN A 76 19.25 36.82 -11.87
C GLN A 76 18.93 37.76 -13.05
N ILE A 77 17.92 37.47 -13.84
CA ILE A 77 17.47 38.31 -14.94
C ILE A 77 16.99 39.67 -14.41
N ARG A 78 16.21 39.67 -13.34
CA ARG A 78 15.75 40.90 -12.69
C ARG A 78 16.92 41.77 -12.24
N GLY A 79 17.92 41.18 -11.59
CA GLY A 79 19.12 41.88 -11.16
C GLY A 79 19.88 42.51 -12.31
N ARG A 80 20.02 41.78 -13.43
CA ARG A 80 20.67 42.33 -14.67
C ARG A 80 19.88 43.48 -15.26
N VAL A 81 18.58 43.40 -15.33
CA VAL A 81 17.72 44.46 -15.84
C VAL A 81 17.83 45.68 -14.95
N GLU A 82 17.81 45.54 -13.64
CA GLU A 82 17.96 46.64 -12.69
C GLU A 82 19.33 47.30 -12.84
N ASP A 83 20.39 46.51 -13.00
CA ASP A 83 21.76 47.05 -13.22
C ASP A 83 21.85 47.82 -14.53
N MET A 84 21.27 47.33 -15.61
CA MET A 84 21.21 48.01 -16.90
C MET A 84 20.44 49.32 -16.78
N LEU A 85 19.33 49.36 -16.09
CA LEU A 85 18.56 50.57 -15.87
C LEU A 85 19.36 51.61 -15.09
N ARG A 86 20.10 51.22 -14.03
CA ARG A 86 20.99 52.11 -13.28
C ARG A 86 22.09 52.67 -14.17
N GLN A 87 22.67 51.86 -15.05
CA GLN A 87 23.70 52.31 -15.99
C GLN A 87 23.14 53.34 -16.99
N LEU A 88 21.95 53.10 -17.49
CA LEU A 88 21.27 54.04 -18.39
C LEU A 88 20.90 55.34 -17.67
N ASP A 89 20.44 55.26 -16.46
CA ASP A 89 20.17 56.47 -15.62
C ASP A 89 21.44 57.25 -15.34
N ALA A 90 22.54 56.56 -15.07
CA ALA A 90 23.86 57.21 -14.87
C ALA A 90 24.36 57.95 -16.12
N LEU A 91 23.93 57.48 -17.29
CA LEU A 91 24.27 58.19 -18.56
C LEU A 91 23.35 59.37 -18.86
N SER A 92 22.39 59.64 -17.98
CA SER A 92 21.44 60.75 -18.14
C SER A 92 20.60 60.70 -19.41
N LEU A 93 20.28 59.47 -19.81
CA LEU A 93 19.36 59.21 -20.93
C LEU A 93 17.89 59.06 -20.45
#